data_db88d930f865d4246c38f08622c8625f
#
_entry.id   db88d930f865d4246c38f08622c8625f
#
_cell.length_a   1.000
_cell.length_b   1.000
_cell.length_c   1.000
_cell.angle_alpha   90.00
_cell.angle_beta   90.00
_cell.angle_gamma   90.00
#
_symmetry.space_group_name_H-M   'P 1'
#
loop_
_entity.id
_entity.type
_entity.pdbx_description
1 polymer ?
#
loop_
_entity_poly.entity_id
_entity_poly.type
_entity_poly.pdbx_seq_one_letter_code
_entity_poly.pdbx_strand_id
1 'polypeptide(L)'
;MTQAASRRRRAVPAVLAGAALLALTGCAEPRQAPGLEYPSAPAQRLPEAAAPAEAPAPGQPWAPIAGLADEQWLEAVADRTGIPQRALAAYTGAALLVEQTRPECGLGWNTLAGIGQVESQHGTYADAQVQPDGQVAPAIIGIPLDGSPGLAEIPDTDGGALDGDAEWDRAVGPMQFIPATWELYAQDGSRSGASDPHQFDDAALTAAVYLCESGEDLTSDEGWVDAVVAYNQSMEYVNDVAAHAQDYVSPDGPSAADSSY
;
A
#
# COMPACT_ATOMS: atom_id res chain seq x y z
N MET A 1 40.26 -43.78 37.35
CA MET A 1 40.68 -44.73 36.31
C MET A 1 39.65 -44.74 35.23
N THR A 2 39.82 -43.97 34.18
CA THR A 2 38.92 -43.96 33.04
C THR A 2 39.77 -43.72 31.79
N GLN A 3 39.81 -44.72 30.93
CA GLN A 3 40.62 -44.74 29.71
C GLN A 3 39.93 -43.90 28.60
N ALA A 4 40.73 -43.03 28.00
CA ALA A 4 40.35 -42.28 26.79
C ALA A 4 40.66 -43.10 25.54
N ALA A 5 39.69 -43.40 24.71
CA ALA A 5 39.83 -44.09 23.43
C ALA A 5 40.16 -43.08 22.31
N SER A 6 41.41 -43.21 21.81
CA SER A 6 41.92 -42.48 20.64
C SER A 6 41.32 -43.05 19.35
N ARG A 7 40.55 -42.26 18.59
CA ARG A 7 40.14 -42.59 17.20
C ARG A 7 41.11 -41.94 16.21
N ARG A 8 41.88 -42.82 15.54
CA ARG A 8 42.77 -42.46 14.41
C ARG A 8 41.94 -42.04 13.19
N ARG A 9 42.19 -40.82 12.70
CA ARG A 9 41.69 -40.34 11.41
C ARG A 9 42.54 -40.89 10.27
N ARG A 10 41.92 -41.59 9.32
CA ARG A 10 42.54 -41.99 8.05
C ARG A 10 42.52 -40.81 7.07
N ALA A 11 43.68 -40.43 6.58
CA ALA A 11 43.85 -39.45 5.52
C ALA A 11 43.54 -40.11 4.16
N VAL A 12 42.76 -39.45 3.34
CA VAL A 12 42.51 -39.79 1.93
C VAL A 12 43.25 -38.74 1.09
N PRO A 13 44.04 -39.15 0.07
CA PRO A 13 44.78 -38.20 -0.73
C PRO A 13 43.88 -37.46 -1.73
N ALA A 14 44.00 -36.13 -1.78
CA ALA A 14 43.35 -35.27 -2.74
C ALA A 14 44.10 -35.35 -4.10
N VAL A 15 43.32 -35.71 -5.13
CA VAL A 15 43.77 -35.59 -6.53
C VAL A 15 43.40 -34.18 -7.01
N LEU A 16 44.41 -33.38 -7.29
CA LEU A 16 44.30 -32.08 -7.94
C LEU A 16 44.05 -32.27 -9.45
N ALA A 17 42.84 -32.03 -9.91
CA ALA A 17 42.56 -31.83 -11.32
C ALA A 17 42.22 -30.32 -11.52
N GLY A 18 43.18 -29.61 -12.11
CA GLY A 18 42.98 -28.19 -12.48
C GLY A 18 42.07 -28.08 -13.67
N ALA A 19 40.94 -27.34 -13.47
CA ALA A 19 40.14 -26.80 -14.56
C ALA A 19 40.00 -25.30 -14.29
N ALA A 20 40.70 -24.50 -15.07
CA ALA A 20 40.52 -23.04 -15.13
C ALA A 20 39.17 -22.72 -15.71
N LEU A 21 38.18 -22.41 -14.85
CA LEU A 21 36.92 -21.74 -15.31
C LEU A 21 37.16 -20.22 -15.27
N LEU A 22 37.27 -19.65 -16.46
CA LEU A 22 37.10 -18.20 -16.66
C LEU A 22 35.65 -17.84 -16.27
N ALA A 23 35.48 -17.31 -15.07
CA ALA A 23 34.23 -16.69 -14.67
C ALA A 23 34.09 -15.34 -15.38
N LEU A 24 33.31 -15.30 -16.47
CA LEU A 24 32.75 -14.07 -16.99
C LEU A 24 31.63 -13.67 -16.03
N THR A 25 31.95 -12.83 -15.05
CA THR A 25 30.98 -12.07 -14.28
C THR A 25 30.42 -10.97 -15.17
N GLY A 26 29.49 -11.33 -16.05
CA GLY A 26 28.58 -10.35 -16.63
C GLY A 26 27.52 -10.07 -15.59
N CYS A 27 27.51 -8.88 -15.01
CA CYS A 27 26.32 -8.33 -14.38
C CYS A 27 25.25 -8.28 -15.48
N ALA A 28 24.33 -9.22 -15.48
CA ALA A 28 23.13 -9.10 -16.30
C ALA A 28 22.25 -8.06 -15.59
N GLU A 29 22.28 -6.84 -16.11
CA GLU A 29 21.21 -5.89 -15.82
C GLU A 29 19.89 -6.56 -16.20
N PRO A 30 18.83 -6.43 -15.36
CA PRO A 30 17.52 -6.92 -15.73
C PRO A 30 17.12 -6.25 -17.05
N ARG A 31 17.04 -7.06 -18.11
CA ARG A 31 16.58 -6.59 -19.41
C ARG A 31 15.12 -6.18 -19.25
N GLN A 32 14.85 -4.89 -19.17
CA GLN A 32 13.53 -4.34 -19.43
C GLN A 32 13.06 -4.85 -20.80
N ALA A 33 11.86 -5.42 -20.83
CA ALA A 33 11.24 -5.79 -22.10
C ALA A 33 11.08 -4.50 -22.93
N PRO A 34 11.43 -4.51 -24.24
CA PRO A 34 11.32 -3.31 -25.05
C PRO A 34 9.85 -2.90 -25.17
N GLY A 35 9.49 -1.75 -24.61
CA GLY A 35 8.21 -1.10 -24.82
C GLY A 35 7.35 -0.86 -23.58
N LEU A 36 7.78 -1.21 -22.38
CA LEU A 36 7.10 -0.84 -21.14
C LEU A 36 7.99 0.13 -20.37
N GLU A 37 7.79 1.43 -20.59
CA GLU A 37 8.34 2.46 -19.72
C GLU A 37 7.39 2.63 -18.53
N TYR A 38 7.93 2.48 -17.32
CA TYR A 38 7.20 2.85 -16.12
C TYR A 38 6.98 4.37 -16.10
N PRO A 39 5.85 4.85 -15.55
CA PRO A 39 5.66 6.28 -15.41
C PRO A 39 6.68 6.85 -14.42
N SER A 40 6.97 8.15 -14.55
CA SER A 40 7.69 8.87 -13.50
C SER A 40 6.81 9.01 -12.27
N ALA A 41 7.44 8.99 -11.09
CA ALA A 41 6.72 9.21 -9.83
C ALA A 41 5.95 10.54 -9.86
N PRO A 42 4.67 10.56 -9.51
CA PRO A 42 3.95 11.81 -9.29
C PRO A 42 4.63 12.63 -8.19
N ALA A 43 4.61 13.96 -8.30
CA ALA A 43 5.11 14.80 -7.23
C ALA A 43 4.32 14.54 -5.94
N GLN A 44 4.99 13.99 -4.94
CA GLN A 44 4.38 13.69 -3.64
C GLN A 44 3.98 15.00 -2.94
N ARG A 45 2.79 15.05 -2.36
CA ARG A 45 2.25 16.23 -1.67
C ARG A 45 1.80 15.86 -0.26
N LEU A 46 2.22 16.68 0.68
CA LEU A 46 1.65 16.66 2.03
C LEU A 46 0.46 17.62 2.08
N PRO A 47 -0.58 17.30 2.86
CA PRO A 47 -1.71 18.20 3.09
C PRO A 47 -1.32 19.32 4.04
N GLU A 48 -2.17 20.33 4.14
CA GLU A 48 -2.09 21.28 5.24
C GLU A 48 -2.50 20.58 6.55
N ALA A 49 -1.61 20.56 7.52
CA ALA A 49 -1.88 19.94 8.81
C ALA A 49 -2.81 20.82 9.65
N ALA A 50 -3.73 20.20 10.37
CA ALA A 50 -4.50 20.90 11.39
C ALA A 50 -3.56 21.54 12.42
N ALA A 51 -4.01 22.62 13.04
CA ALA A 51 -3.27 23.20 14.16
C ALA A 51 -3.00 22.10 15.21
N PRO A 52 -1.81 22.07 15.84
CA PRO A 52 -1.46 21.01 16.76
C PRO A 52 -2.54 20.84 17.81
N ALA A 53 -3.22 19.69 17.80
CA ALA A 53 -4.09 19.31 18.90
C ALA A 53 -3.22 19.22 20.17
N GLU A 54 -3.74 19.65 21.31
CA GLU A 54 -3.08 19.37 22.60
C GLU A 54 -2.86 17.85 22.68
N ALA A 55 -1.65 17.45 23.08
CA ALA A 55 -1.37 16.04 23.31
C ALA A 55 -2.43 15.46 24.23
N PRO A 56 -3.00 14.27 23.91
CA PRO A 56 -4.02 13.69 24.75
C PRO A 56 -3.50 13.52 26.18
N ALA A 57 -4.38 13.67 27.16
CA ALA A 57 -4.02 13.43 28.57
C ALA A 57 -3.44 12.01 28.73
N PRO A 58 -2.53 11.78 29.69
CA PRO A 58 -1.95 10.47 29.91
C PRO A 58 -3.04 9.38 30.03
N GLY A 59 -2.96 8.37 29.13
CA GLY A 59 -3.94 7.27 29.09
C GLY A 59 -5.15 7.49 28.18
N GLN A 60 -5.24 8.63 27.50
CA GLN A 60 -6.21 8.82 26.43
C GLN A 60 -5.60 8.43 25.06
N PRO A 61 -6.37 7.77 24.18
CA PRO A 61 -5.90 7.47 22.81
C PRO A 61 -5.68 8.79 22.03
N TRP A 62 -4.76 8.77 21.11
CA TRP A 62 -4.62 9.84 20.11
C TRP A 62 -5.89 9.91 19.25
N ALA A 63 -6.18 11.09 18.72
CA ALA A 63 -7.28 11.25 17.77
C ALA A 63 -7.07 10.34 16.54
N PRO A 64 -8.18 9.90 15.88
CA PRO A 64 -8.11 9.24 14.58
C PRO A 64 -7.29 10.05 13.58
N ILE A 65 -6.63 9.37 12.65
CA ILE A 65 -5.80 10.04 11.64
C ILE A 65 -6.58 11.04 10.79
N ALA A 66 -7.86 10.81 10.57
CA ALA A 66 -8.74 11.71 9.81
C ALA A 66 -8.81 13.15 10.37
N GLY A 67 -8.45 13.35 11.63
CA GLY A 67 -8.40 14.67 12.27
C GLY A 67 -7.06 15.39 12.16
N LEU A 68 -6.06 14.85 11.44
CA LEU A 68 -4.72 15.43 11.35
C LEU A 68 -4.60 16.53 10.30
N ALA A 69 -5.41 16.52 9.25
CA ALA A 69 -5.42 17.55 8.21
C ALA A 69 -6.38 18.70 8.57
N ASP A 70 -6.06 19.91 8.08
CA ASP A 70 -6.89 21.09 8.27
C ASP A 70 -8.26 20.94 7.56
N GLU A 71 -9.34 21.23 8.27
CA GLU A 71 -10.70 21.02 7.77
C GLU A 71 -11.05 21.91 6.56
N GLN A 72 -10.58 23.18 6.56
CA GLN A 72 -10.86 24.11 5.45
C GLN A 72 -10.07 23.71 4.21
N TRP A 73 -8.85 23.22 4.42
CA TRP A 73 -8.04 22.66 3.34
C TRP A 73 -8.69 21.39 2.77
N LEU A 74 -9.19 20.48 3.60
CA LEU A 74 -9.90 19.27 3.18
C LEU A 74 -11.14 19.62 2.33
N GLU A 75 -11.97 20.57 2.77
CA GLU A 75 -13.14 21.01 2.04
C GLU A 75 -12.76 21.55 0.65
N ALA A 76 -11.78 22.46 0.58
CA ALA A 76 -11.32 23.04 -0.67
C ALA A 76 -10.72 22.02 -1.65
N VAL A 77 -10.01 21.02 -1.14
CA VAL A 77 -9.42 19.96 -1.98
C VAL A 77 -10.48 18.95 -2.41
N ALA A 78 -11.40 18.57 -1.54
CA ALA A 78 -12.52 17.69 -1.89
C ALA A 78 -13.39 18.30 -3.01
N ASP A 79 -13.73 19.58 -2.90
CA ASP A 79 -14.48 20.31 -3.92
C ASP A 79 -13.77 20.35 -5.29
N ARG A 80 -12.44 20.51 -5.26
CA ARG A 80 -11.63 20.56 -6.49
C ARG A 80 -11.43 19.19 -7.12
N THR A 81 -11.23 18.15 -6.32
CA THR A 81 -10.84 16.82 -6.79
C THR A 81 -12.01 15.87 -6.99
N GLY A 82 -13.16 16.16 -6.37
CA GLY A 82 -14.31 15.24 -6.32
C GLY A 82 -14.12 14.06 -5.37
N ILE A 83 -13.00 13.98 -4.65
CA ILE A 83 -12.77 12.93 -3.65
C ILE A 83 -13.75 13.16 -2.49
N PRO A 84 -14.51 12.16 -2.04
CA PRO A 84 -15.32 12.28 -0.84
C PRO A 84 -14.49 12.79 0.34
N GLN A 85 -14.91 13.88 0.99
CA GLN A 85 -14.11 14.54 2.03
C GLN A 85 -13.67 13.58 3.14
N ARG A 86 -14.51 12.61 3.51
CA ARG A 86 -14.18 11.62 4.53
C ARG A 86 -13.06 10.66 4.09
N ALA A 87 -13.05 10.25 2.83
CA ALA A 87 -11.97 9.44 2.27
C ALA A 87 -10.67 10.27 2.16
N LEU A 88 -10.77 11.53 1.71
CA LEU A 88 -9.64 12.44 1.65
C LEU A 88 -9.00 12.66 3.03
N ALA A 89 -9.82 12.78 4.08
CA ALA A 89 -9.32 12.91 5.46
C ALA A 89 -8.51 11.69 5.92
N ALA A 90 -8.89 10.48 5.49
CA ALA A 90 -8.12 9.27 5.78
C ALA A 90 -6.77 9.24 5.04
N TYR A 91 -6.75 9.53 3.74
CA TYR A 91 -5.50 9.59 2.96
C TYR A 91 -4.52 10.63 3.50
N THR A 92 -5.03 11.82 3.78
CA THR A 92 -4.22 12.94 4.27
C THR A 92 -3.70 12.70 5.66
N GLY A 93 -4.52 12.12 6.53
CA GLY A 93 -4.12 11.75 7.87
C GLY A 93 -3.07 10.65 7.89
N ALA A 94 -3.20 9.65 7.02
CA ALA A 94 -2.19 8.60 6.85
C ALA A 94 -0.84 9.18 6.37
N ALA A 95 -0.85 10.05 5.36
CA ALA A 95 0.36 10.72 4.86
C ALA A 95 1.04 11.56 5.94
N LEU A 96 0.29 12.34 6.72
CA LEU A 96 0.83 13.15 7.82
C LEU A 96 1.42 12.30 8.94
N LEU A 97 0.80 11.18 9.28
CA LEU A 97 1.32 10.29 10.32
C LEU A 97 2.61 9.59 9.85
N VAL A 98 2.65 9.16 8.59
CA VAL A 98 3.85 8.55 8.01
C VAL A 98 4.98 9.57 7.90
N GLU A 99 4.72 10.81 7.49
CA GLU A 99 5.73 11.87 7.50
C GLU A 99 6.34 12.09 8.89
N GLN A 100 5.55 11.97 9.94
CA GLN A 100 6.05 12.10 11.32
C GLN A 100 6.84 10.89 11.80
N THR A 101 6.51 9.69 11.35
CA THR A 101 7.06 8.43 11.86
C THR A 101 8.09 7.79 10.95
N ARG A 102 8.06 8.10 9.65
CA ARG A 102 8.92 7.57 8.58
C ARG A 102 9.19 8.65 7.52
N PRO A 103 9.80 9.80 7.89
CA PRO A 103 9.97 10.94 6.96
C PRO A 103 10.80 10.60 5.71
N GLU A 104 11.64 9.56 5.79
CA GLU A 104 12.42 9.07 4.65
C GLU A 104 11.57 8.47 3.53
N CYS A 105 10.35 8.04 3.83
CA CYS A 105 9.43 7.47 2.85
C CYS A 105 8.94 8.49 1.83
N GLY A 106 8.69 9.73 2.26
CA GLY A 106 8.24 10.82 1.40
C GLY A 106 6.87 10.59 0.73
N LEU A 107 5.99 9.75 1.29
CA LEU A 107 4.67 9.43 0.76
C LEU A 107 3.73 10.64 0.79
N GLY A 108 3.16 11.00 -0.38
CA GLY A 108 2.12 11.99 -0.50
C GLY A 108 0.70 11.41 -0.41
N TRP A 109 -0.27 12.22 0.07
CA TRP A 109 -1.68 11.84 0.12
C TRP A 109 -2.25 11.51 -1.28
N ASN A 110 -1.71 12.13 -2.31
CA ASN A 110 -2.17 11.95 -3.69
C ASN A 110 -1.87 10.55 -4.23
N THR A 111 -0.78 9.91 -3.82
CA THR A 111 -0.52 8.50 -4.16
C THR A 111 -1.55 7.58 -3.51
N LEU A 112 -1.88 7.78 -2.23
CA LEU A 112 -2.94 7.01 -1.56
C LEU A 112 -4.31 7.23 -2.21
N ALA A 113 -4.62 8.46 -2.60
CA ALA A 113 -5.85 8.78 -3.31
C ALA A 113 -5.91 8.14 -4.71
N GLY A 114 -4.78 8.12 -5.44
CA GLY A 114 -4.69 7.43 -6.74
C GLY A 114 -5.00 5.93 -6.60
N ILE A 115 -4.41 5.27 -5.61
CA ILE A 115 -4.72 3.87 -5.29
C ILE A 115 -6.19 3.70 -4.92
N GLY A 116 -6.72 4.51 -4.00
CA GLY A 116 -8.12 4.40 -3.57
C GLY A 116 -9.14 4.68 -4.68
N GLN A 117 -8.78 5.48 -5.70
CA GLN A 117 -9.59 5.67 -6.90
C GLN A 117 -9.67 4.37 -7.70
N VAL A 118 -8.52 3.75 -7.97
CA VAL A 118 -8.46 2.52 -8.78
C VAL A 118 -9.10 1.34 -8.06
N GLU A 119 -8.89 1.23 -6.74
CA GLU A 119 -9.38 0.09 -5.95
C GLU A 119 -10.89 0.10 -5.72
N SER A 120 -11.47 1.28 -5.44
CA SER A 120 -12.87 1.32 -4.99
C SER A 120 -13.61 2.62 -5.32
N GLN A 121 -13.06 3.47 -6.19
CA GLN A 121 -13.62 4.81 -6.41
C GLN A 121 -13.79 5.57 -5.08
N HIS A 122 -12.72 5.56 -4.25
CA HIS A 122 -12.71 6.14 -2.91
C HIS A 122 -13.76 5.56 -1.95
N GLY A 123 -14.00 4.25 -2.01
CA GLY A 123 -14.97 3.56 -1.14
C GLY A 123 -16.42 3.74 -1.55
N THR A 124 -16.67 4.09 -2.84
CA THR A 124 -18.05 4.26 -3.35
C THR A 124 -18.46 3.17 -4.37
N TYR A 125 -17.58 2.23 -4.68
CA TYR A 125 -17.86 1.15 -5.62
C TYR A 125 -19.05 0.30 -5.16
N ALA A 126 -19.89 -0.13 -6.10
CA ALA A 126 -21.07 -0.98 -5.87
C ALA A 126 -22.06 -0.39 -4.84
N ASP A 127 -22.33 0.91 -4.92
CA ASP A 127 -23.25 1.66 -4.03
C ASP A 127 -22.77 1.74 -2.57
N ALA A 128 -21.51 1.37 -2.28
CA ALA A 128 -20.93 1.58 -0.97
C ALA A 128 -20.77 3.09 -0.66
N GLN A 129 -20.76 3.44 0.61
CA GLN A 129 -20.58 4.79 1.07
C GLN A 129 -19.64 4.84 2.28
N VAL A 130 -18.80 5.84 2.32
CA VAL A 130 -17.97 6.13 3.48
C VAL A 130 -18.82 6.85 4.52
N GLN A 131 -19.06 6.22 5.66
CA GLN A 131 -19.84 6.79 6.75
C GLN A 131 -19.04 7.89 7.48
N PRO A 132 -19.67 8.77 8.25
CA PRO A 132 -18.97 9.82 8.99
C PRO A 132 -17.90 9.30 9.96
N ASP A 133 -18.08 8.11 10.52
CA ASP A 133 -17.10 7.43 11.37
C ASP A 133 -15.96 6.77 10.59
N GLY A 134 -16.02 6.77 9.26
CA GLY A 134 -15.02 6.14 8.38
C GLY A 134 -15.33 4.72 7.98
N GLN A 135 -16.39 4.12 8.49
CA GLN A 135 -16.82 2.79 8.06
C GLN A 135 -17.35 2.83 6.63
N VAL A 136 -16.96 1.86 5.79
CA VAL A 136 -17.47 1.70 4.43
C VAL A 136 -18.58 0.67 4.42
N ALA A 137 -19.78 1.07 4.00
CA ALA A 137 -20.95 0.21 3.99
C ALA A 137 -21.82 0.41 2.72
N PRO A 138 -22.30 -0.69 2.09
CA PRO A 138 -21.95 -2.07 2.40
C PRO A 138 -20.44 -2.36 2.23
N ALA A 139 -19.96 -3.45 2.82
CA ALA A 139 -18.56 -3.86 2.69
C ALA A 139 -18.20 -4.08 1.20
N ILE A 140 -17.06 -3.57 0.76
CA ILE A 140 -16.53 -3.82 -0.59
C ILE A 140 -15.68 -5.09 -0.53
N ILE A 141 -16.13 -6.13 -1.20
CA ILE A 141 -15.45 -7.43 -1.28
C ILE A 141 -15.29 -7.77 -2.76
N GLY A 142 -14.06 -8.06 -3.16
CA GLY A 142 -13.69 -8.40 -4.53
C GLY A 142 -14.20 -9.76 -4.99
N ILE A 143 -13.88 -10.09 -6.23
CA ILE A 143 -14.11 -11.42 -6.79
C ILE A 143 -13.10 -12.42 -6.23
N PRO A 144 -13.41 -13.75 -6.23
CA PRO A 144 -12.47 -14.76 -5.77
C PRO A 144 -11.20 -14.76 -6.63
N LEU A 145 -10.05 -14.86 -5.98
CA LEU A 145 -8.73 -14.95 -6.65
C LEU A 145 -8.44 -16.42 -6.99
N ASP A 146 -9.21 -16.98 -7.89
CA ASP A 146 -9.26 -18.42 -8.22
C ASP A 146 -8.37 -18.84 -9.40
N GLY A 147 -7.49 -17.95 -9.88
CA GLY A 147 -6.61 -18.20 -11.02
C GLY A 147 -7.32 -18.16 -12.38
N SER A 148 -8.55 -17.70 -12.46
CA SER A 148 -9.25 -17.43 -13.73
C SER A 148 -8.45 -16.45 -14.59
N PRO A 149 -8.63 -16.44 -15.93
CA PRO A 149 -7.85 -15.58 -16.82
C PRO A 149 -7.82 -14.10 -16.35
N GLY A 150 -6.63 -13.61 -16.05
CA GLY A 150 -6.40 -12.24 -15.56
C GLY A 150 -6.42 -12.09 -14.04
N LEU A 151 -6.69 -13.16 -13.29
CA LEU A 151 -6.68 -13.16 -11.83
C LEU A 151 -5.49 -13.95 -11.27
N ALA A 152 -4.99 -13.53 -10.11
CA ALA A 152 -4.07 -14.33 -9.33
C ALA A 152 -4.77 -15.59 -8.80
N GLU A 153 -4.00 -16.65 -8.51
CA GLU A 153 -4.48 -17.83 -7.81
C GLU A 153 -4.00 -17.77 -6.36
N ILE A 154 -4.92 -17.39 -5.45
CA ILE A 154 -4.63 -17.21 -4.01
C ILE A 154 -5.67 -18.01 -3.21
N PRO A 155 -5.29 -19.23 -2.75
CA PRO A 155 -6.13 -20.00 -1.84
C PRO A 155 -6.38 -19.26 -0.54
N ASP A 156 -7.52 -19.53 0.09
CA ASP A 156 -7.92 -18.94 1.37
C ASP A 156 -6.79 -18.96 2.42
N THR A 157 -6.52 -17.82 3.03
CA THR A 157 -5.45 -17.64 4.02
C THR A 157 -5.95 -17.37 5.44
N ASP A 158 -7.25 -17.02 5.62
CA ASP A 158 -7.79 -16.62 6.93
C ASP A 158 -9.05 -17.42 7.37
N GLY A 159 -9.44 -18.43 6.61
CA GLY A 159 -10.65 -19.21 6.86
C GLY A 159 -11.94 -18.45 6.50
N GLY A 160 -11.84 -17.46 5.60
CA GLY A 160 -12.93 -16.59 5.20
C GLY A 160 -13.33 -15.58 6.29
N ALA A 161 -12.42 -15.25 7.20
CA ALA A 161 -12.75 -14.37 8.32
C ALA A 161 -13.01 -12.93 7.88
N LEU A 162 -12.28 -12.42 6.87
CA LEU A 162 -12.39 -11.04 6.38
C LEU A 162 -13.33 -10.91 5.18
N ASP A 163 -13.37 -11.92 4.30
CA ASP A 163 -14.04 -11.84 3.00
C ASP A 163 -15.25 -12.79 2.85
N GLY A 164 -15.40 -13.75 3.79
CA GLY A 164 -16.49 -14.71 3.82
C GLY A 164 -16.29 -15.92 2.86
N ASP A 165 -15.13 -16.07 2.20
CA ASP A 165 -14.81 -17.15 1.29
C ASP A 165 -13.70 -18.05 1.88
N ALA A 166 -14.01 -19.29 2.20
CA ALA A 166 -13.07 -20.26 2.79
C ALA A 166 -12.38 -21.16 1.74
N GLU A 167 -12.45 -20.80 0.46
CA GLU A 167 -11.79 -21.51 -0.64
C GLU A 167 -10.73 -20.62 -1.30
N TRP A 168 -11.05 -19.34 -1.54
CA TRP A 168 -10.19 -18.38 -2.21
C TRP A 168 -10.18 -17.04 -1.48
N ASP A 169 -9.01 -16.43 -1.33
CA ASP A 169 -8.94 -15.05 -0.86
C ASP A 169 -9.63 -14.09 -1.81
N ARG A 170 -10.25 -13.05 -1.27
CA ARG A 170 -10.81 -11.91 -1.99
C ARG A 170 -10.22 -10.63 -1.43
N ALA A 171 -9.99 -9.64 -2.27
CA ALA A 171 -9.62 -8.31 -1.81
C ALA A 171 -10.76 -7.68 -1.00
N VAL A 172 -10.44 -6.98 0.08
CA VAL A 172 -11.42 -6.43 1.02
C VAL A 172 -11.21 -4.94 1.31
N GLY A 173 -12.31 -4.24 1.52
CA GLY A 173 -12.35 -2.86 1.96
C GLY A 173 -12.06 -1.82 0.87
N PRO A 174 -12.04 -0.52 1.22
CA PRO A 174 -11.85 0.57 0.25
C PRO A 174 -10.48 0.60 -0.41
N MET A 175 -9.48 -0.05 0.19
CA MET A 175 -8.12 -0.16 -0.34
C MET A 175 -7.81 -1.58 -0.85
N GLN A 176 -8.81 -2.47 -0.94
CA GLN A 176 -8.75 -3.80 -1.54
C GLN A 176 -7.54 -4.64 -1.10
N PHE A 177 -7.34 -4.76 0.21
CA PHE A 177 -6.30 -5.63 0.76
C PHE A 177 -6.65 -7.12 0.63
N ILE A 178 -5.66 -7.92 0.27
CA ILE A 178 -5.74 -9.38 0.38
C ILE A 178 -5.60 -9.76 1.87
N PRO A 179 -6.38 -10.72 2.41
CA PRO A 179 -6.34 -11.12 3.82
C PRO A 179 -4.93 -11.36 4.38
N ALA A 180 -4.06 -12.09 3.66
CA ALA A 180 -2.69 -12.34 4.08
C ALA A 180 -1.84 -11.05 4.21
N THR A 181 -2.03 -10.07 3.33
CA THR A 181 -1.34 -8.77 3.41
C THR A 181 -1.88 -7.96 4.58
N TRP A 182 -3.19 -7.98 4.80
CA TRP A 182 -3.82 -7.34 5.95
C TRP A 182 -3.27 -7.88 7.27
N GLU A 183 -3.16 -9.19 7.43
CA GLU A 183 -2.61 -9.81 8.64
C GLU A 183 -1.20 -9.30 9.00
N LEU A 184 -0.37 -9.03 7.98
CA LEU A 184 1.01 -8.60 8.18
C LEU A 184 1.15 -7.10 8.49
N TYR A 185 0.31 -6.26 7.89
CA TYR A 185 0.51 -4.80 7.86
C TYR A 185 -0.57 -3.99 8.59
N ALA A 186 -1.67 -4.60 9.03
CA ALA A 186 -2.84 -3.92 9.58
C ALA A 186 -2.49 -2.88 10.66
N GLN A 187 -3.03 -1.68 10.49
CA GLN A 187 -2.85 -0.53 11.38
C GLN A 187 -4.20 -0.07 11.93
N ASP A 188 -4.22 0.41 13.16
CA ASP A 188 -5.38 1.04 13.80
C ASP A 188 -5.30 2.58 13.62
N GLY A 189 -5.68 3.07 12.46
CA GLY A 189 -5.74 4.50 12.12
C GLY A 189 -6.93 5.20 12.76
N SER A 190 -8.03 4.49 12.96
CA SER A 190 -9.24 4.97 13.61
C SER A 190 -9.10 5.12 15.13
N ARG A 191 -8.07 4.48 15.71
CA ARG A 191 -7.84 4.43 17.17
C ARG A 191 -8.96 3.77 17.93
N SER A 192 -9.65 2.83 17.29
CA SER A 192 -10.75 2.04 17.90
C SER A 192 -10.27 0.95 18.87
N GLY A 193 -8.98 0.58 18.80
CA GLY A 193 -8.36 -0.51 19.54
C GLY A 193 -8.29 -1.82 18.76
N ALA A 194 -8.78 -1.85 17.53
CA ALA A 194 -8.65 -2.95 16.58
C ALA A 194 -8.58 -2.41 15.16
N SER A 195 -7.90 -3.10 14.26
CA SER A 195 -7.85 -2.75 12.84
C SER A 195 -8.95 -3.47 12.07
N ASP A 196 -9.64 -2.76 11.19
CA ASP A 196 -10.72 -3.25 10.34
C ASP A 196 -10.48 -2.82 8.88
N PRO A 197 -10.35 -3.74 7.90
CA PRO A 197 -10.11 -3.38 6.50
C PRO A 197 -11.26 -2.59 5.86
N HIS A 198 -12.46 -2.60 6.45
CA HIS A 198 -13.61 -1.81 5.99
C HIS A 198 -13.68 -0.42 6.65
N GLN A 199 -12.81 -0.13 7.59
CA GLN A 199 -12.65 1.19 8.20
C GLN A 199 -11.58 1.97 7.43
N PHE A 200 -11.97 3.10 6.83
CA PHE A 200 -11.13 3.81 5.87
C PHE A 200 -9.82 4.34 6.46
N ASP A 201 -9.84 4.80 7.73
CA ASP A 201 -8.61 5.27 8.39
C ASP A 201 -7.60 4.14 8.58
N ASP A 202 -8.10 2.95 8.96
CA ASP A 202 -7.27 1.78 9.16
C ASP A 202 -6.69 1.30 7.82
N ALA A 203 -7.53 1.23 6.79
CA ALA A 203 -7.14 0.82 5.46
C ALA A 203 -6.13 1.79 4.82
N ALA A 204 -6.35 3.11 4.93
CA ALA A 204 -5.46 4.13 4.39
C ALA A 204 -4.09 4.14 5.11
N LEU A 205 -4.08 3.99 6.45
CA LEU A 205 -2.84 3.93 7.20
C LEU A 205 -2.07 2.63 6.91
N THR A 206 -2.78 1.51 6.78
CA THR A 206 -2.18 0.22 6.39
C THR A 206 -1.53 0.33 5.01
N ALA A 207 -2.22 0.94 4.03
CA ALA A 207 -1.68 1.19 2.69
C ALA A 207 -0.42 2.07 2.75
N ALA A 208 -0.43 3.14 3.54
CA ALA A 208 0.72 4.02 3.70
C ALA A 208 1.94 3.29 4.25
N VAL A 209 1.77 2.48 5.29
CA VAL A 209 2.86 1.68 5.88
C VAL A 209 3.37 0.64 4.88
N TYR A 210 2.47 -0.07 4.19
CA TYR A 210 2.83 -1.07 3.18
C TYR A 210 3.65 -0.47 2.03
N LEU A 211 3.23 0.68 1.50
CA LEU A 211 3.95 1.39 0.43
C LEU A 211 5.34 1.83 0.87
N CYS A 212 5.47 2.38 2.08
CA CYS A 212 6.77 2.80 2.61
C CYS A 212 7.74 1.64 2.84
N GLU A 213 7.23 0.47 3.21
CA GLU A 213 8.08 -0.72 3.39
C GLU A 213 8.48 -1.37 2.06
N SER A 214 7.67 -1.16 1.01
CA SER A 214 7.92 -1.73 -0.32
C SER A 214 8.83 -0.87 -1.18
N GLY A 215 8.74 0.48 -1.09
CA GLY A 215 9.45 1.40 -1.99
C GLY A 215 10.56 2.23 -1.33
N GLU A 216 10.66 2.22 0.01
CA GLU A 216 11.61 2.99 0.83
C GLU A 216 11.49 4.53 0.64
N ASP A 217 11.84 5.08 -0.53
CA ASP A 217 11.75 6.51 -0.89
C ASP A 217 10.82 6.71 -2.09
N LEU A 218 9.58 7.11 -1.82
CA LEU A 218 8.53 7.31 -2.82
C LEU A 218 8.66 8.67 -3.55
N THR A 219 9.65 9.48 -3.24
CA THR A 219 9.97 10.69 -4.01
C THR A 219 10.81 10.38 -5.25
N SER A 220 11.42 9.20 -5.30
CA SER A 220 12.16 8.68 -6.45
C SER A 220 11.25 7.88 -7.39
N ASP A 221 11.57 7.88 -8.70
CA ASP A 221 10.83 7.08 -9.70
C ASP A 221 10.90 5.58 -9.37
N GLU A 222 12.08 5.07 -8.98
CA GLU A 222 12.31 3.66 -8.66
C GLU A 222 11.51 3.25 -7.43
N GLY A 223 11.63 3.97 -6.31
CA GLY A 223 10.93 3.62 -5.08
C GLY A 223 9.41 3.73 -5.20
N TRP A 224 8.91 4.74 -5.92
CA TRP A 224 7.47 4.86 -6.14
C TRP A 224 6.93 3.70 -7.00
N VAL A 225 7.63 3.36 -8.08
CA VAL A 225 7.24 2.24 -8.95
C VAL A 225 7.29 0.93 -8.18
N ASP A 226 8.35 0.67 -7.41
CA ASP A 226 8.49 -0.54 -6.61
C ASP A 226 7.34 -0.67 -5.59
N ALA A 227 6.97 0.43 -4.91
CA ALA A 227 5.86 0.46 -3.98
C ALA A 227 4.51 0.13 -4.66
N VAL A 228 4.21 0.76 -5.81
CA VAL A 228 2.93 0.55 -6.50
C VAL A 228 2.87 -0.81 -7.17
N VAL A 229 3.98 -1.31 -7.73
CA VAL A 229 4.09 -2.69 -8.26
C VAL A 229 3.91 -3.73 -7.16
N ALA A 230 4.39 -3.49 -5.93
CA ALA A 230 4.14 -4.36 -4.80
C ALA A 230 2.65 -4.43 -4.43
N TYR A 231 1.92 -3.33 -4.63
CA TYR A 231 0.47 -3.27 -4.44
C TYR A 231 -0.28 -4.07 -5.52
N ASN A 232 0.05 -3.83 -6.79
CA ASN A 232 -0.48 -4.57 -7.92
C ASN A 232 0.55 -4.59 -9.07
N GLN A 233 0.88 -5.79 -9.57
CA GLN A 233 1.93 -6.01 -10.57
C GLN A 233 1.54 -5.61 -12.01
N SER A 234 0.31 -5.13 -12.23
CA SER A 234 -0.16 -4.70 -13.55
C SER A 234 0.44 -3.35 -13.93
N MET A 235 1.03 -3.26 -15.13
CA MET A 235 1.50 -1.98 -15.68
C MET A 235 0.38 -0.98 -15.91
N GLU A 236 -0.80 -1.45 -16.29
CA GLU A 236 -2.00 -0.63 -16.44
C GLU A 236 -2.35 0.01 -15.09
N TYR A 237 -2.39 -0.79 -14.02
CA TYR A 237 -2.60 -0.30 -12.66
C TYR A 237 -1.60 0.79 -12.25
N VAL A 238 -0.30 0.56 -12.49
CA VAL A 238 0.74 1.55 -12.15
C VAL A 238 0.53 2.86 -12.88
N ASN A 239 0.17 2.81 -14.18
CA ASN A 239 -0.11 4.00 -14.98
C ASN A 239 -1.38 4.73 -14.51
N ASP A 240 -2.45 4.00 -14.17
CA ASP A 240 -3.70 4.59 -13.70
C ASP A 240 -3.52 5.28 -12.35
N VAL A 241 -2.82 4.63 -11.42
CA VAL A 241 -2.47 5.25 -10.13
C VAL A 241 -1.62 6.51 -10.34
N ALA A 242 -0.62 6.47 -11.25
CA ALA A 242 0.22 7.63 -11.54
C ALA A 242 -0.60 8.79 -12.11
N ALA A 243 -1.51 8.50 -13.07
CA ALA A 243 -2.37 9.51 -13.69
C ALA A 243 -3.27 10.18 -12.66
N HIS A 244 -4.00 9.40 -11.85
CA HIS A 244 -4.86 9.94 -10.80
C HIS A 244 -4.07 10.73 -9.75
N ALA A 245 -2.94 10.19 -9.27
CA ALA A 245 -2.10 10.87 -8.29
C ALA A 245 -1.56 12.21 -8.80
N GLN A 246 -1.24 12.32 -10.10
CA GLN A 246 -0.81 13.56 -10.73
C GLN A 246 -1.97 14.54 -10.89
N ASP A 247 -3.14 14.07 -11.31
CA ASP A 247 -4.32 14.90 -11.55
C ASP A 247 -4.83 15.56 -10.26
N TYR A 248 -4.83 14.85 -9.14
CA TYR A 248 -5.27 15.40 -7.86
C TYR A 248 -4.42 16.57 -7.36
N VAL A 249 -3.17 16.67 -7.77
CA VAL A 249 -2.27 17.78 -7.38
C VAL A 249 -2.07 18.82 -8.47
N SER A 250 -2.71 18.63 -9.63
CA SER A 250 -2.69 19.60 -10.71
C SER A 250 -3.44 20.88 -10.32
N PRO A 251 -2.97 22.07 -10.74
CA PRO A 251 -3.62 23.33 -10.41
C PRO A 251 -5.08 23.41 -10.88
N ASP A 252 -5.37 22.75 -12.00
CA ASP A 252 -6.70 22.77 -12.64
C ASP A 252 -7.63 21.65 -12.14
N GLY A 253 -7.14 20.80 -11.21
CA GLY A 253 -7.86 19.62 -10.75
C GLY A 253 -7.91 18.49 -11.79
N PRO A 254 -8.65 17.39 -11.52
CA PRO A 254 -8.78 16.28 -12.44
C PRO A 254 -9.43 16.73 -13.77
N SER A 255 -8.88 16.23 -14.87
CA SER A 255 -9.45 16.49 -16.20
C SER A 255 -10.83 15.84 -16.30
N ALA A 256 -11.83 16.58 -16.77
CA ALA A 256 -13.20 16.11 -16.96
C ALA A 256 -13.36 14.97 -18.01
N ALA A 257 -12.24 14.44 -18.52
CA ALA A 257 -12.23 13.39 -19.55
C ALA A 257 -12.38 11.96 -18.99
N ASP A 258 -12.22 11.75 -17.67
CA ASP A 258 -12.10 10.41 -17.08
C ASP A 258 -13.28 9.96 -16.19
N SER A 259 -14.41 10.66 -16.25
CA SER A 259 -15.61 10.29 -15.46
C SER A 259 -16.59 9.34 -16.19
N SER A 260 -16.09 8.53 -17.12
CA SER A 260 -16.90 7.55 -17.87
C SER A 260 -16.33 6.14 -17.76
N TYR A 261 -16.58 5.51 -16.62
CA TYR A 261 -16.52 4.06 -16.45
C TYR A 261 -17.85 3.52 -15.94
#